data_059eaa928670a0468d796fe2638f5dd1
#
_entry.id   059eaa928670a0468d796fe2638f5dd1
#
_cell.length_a   1.000
_cell.length_b   1.000
_cell.length_c   1.000
_cell.angle_alpha   90.00
_cell.angle_beta   90.00
_cell.angle_gamma   90.00
#
_symmetry.space_group_name_H-M   'P 1'
#
loop_
_entity.id
_entity.type
_entity.pdbx_description
1 polymer ?
#
loop_
_entity_poly.entity_id
_entity_poly.type
_entity_poly.pdbx_seq_one_letter_code
_entity_poly.pdbx_strand_id
1 'polypeptide(L)'
;SVSEATVSMCSEIFARNGIRSEDIVSMHFTLTKDLNRANPCAMLRRNYKGIDVSKVPLFCSQEAYIRGGLKKVIRLLLSVYMEEGSVPENVYLGGAEVLRPDFCKK
;
A
#
# COMPACT_ATOMS: atom_id res chain seq x y z
N SER A 1 2.29 -11.61 8.60
CA SER A 1 2.94 -12.01 7.33
C SER A 1 2.81 -10.91 6.29
N VAL A 2 3.61 -10.99 5.25
CA VAL A 2 3.53 -10.03 4.12
C VAL A 2 2.16 -10.10 3.46
N SER A 3 1.61 -11.28 3.29
CA SER A 3 0.28 -11.45 2.69
C SER A 3 -0.81 -10.75 3.49
N GLU A 4 -0.86 -11.00 4.79
CA GLU A 4 -1.86 -10.39 5.67
C GLU A 4 -1.72 -8.87 5.72
N ALA A 5 -0.49 -8.38 5.84
CA ALA A 5 -0.22 -6.94 5.88
C ALA A 5 -0.62 -6.26 4.57
N THR A 6 -0.32 -6.88 3.43
CA THR A 6 -0.66 -6.34 2.12
C THR A 6 -2.18 -6.24 1.95
N VAL A 7 -2.89 -7.31 2.27
CA VAL A 7 -4.36 -7.33 2.16
C VAL A 7 -5.00 -6.31 3.10
N SER A 8 -4.55 -6.25 4.34
CA SER A 8 -5.06 -5.31 5.34
C SER A 8 -4.85 -3.86 4.90
N MET A 9 -3.66 -3.53 4.43
CA MET A 9 -3.32 -2.18 3.97
C MET A 9 -4.18 -1.77 2.77
N CYS A 10 -4.33 -2.65 1.79
CA CYS A 10 -5.15 -2.37 0.61
C CYS A 10 -6.62 -2.21 0.97
N SER A 11 -7.15 -3.08 1.83
CA SER A 11 -8.53 -2.98 2.29
C SER A 11 -8.81 -1.63 2.95
N GLU A 12 -7.90 -1.18 3.81
CA GLU A 12 -8.05 0.08 4.51
C GLU A 12 -8.00 1.28 3.56
N ILE A 13 -7.01 1.32 2.67
CA ILE A 13 -6.85 2.48 1.79
C ILE A 13 -7.99 2.56 0.76
N PHE A 14 -8.45 1.43 0.25
CA PHE A 14 -9.57 1.40 -0.68
C PHE A 14 -10.87 1.83 0.00
N ALA A 15 -11.12 1.33 1.20
CA ALA A 15 -12.35 1.67 1.93
C ALA A 15 -12.38 3.14 2.35
N ARG A 16 -11.28 3.65 2.90
CA ARG A 16 -11.23 5.03 3.38
C ARG A 16 -11.31 6.07 2.27
N ASN A 17 -10.92 5.71 1.06
CA ASN A 17 -10.91 6.64 -0.07
C ASN A 17 -11.99 6.36 -1.11
N GLY A 18 -12.85 5.37 -0.88
CA GLY A 18 -13.90 5.01 -1.82
C GLY A 18 -13.36 4.63 -3.20
N ILE A 19 -12.26 3.89 -3.24
CA ILE A 19 -11.56 3.56 -4.49
C ILE A 19 -12.34 2.51 -5.26
N ARG A 20 -12.48 2.71 -6.58
CA ARG A 20 -13.01 1.72 -7.51
C ARG A 20 -11.89 1.21 -8.41
N SER A 21 -11.99 -0.05 -8.83
CA SER A 21 -10.93 -0.67 -9.64
C SER A 21 -10.64 0.09 -10.94
N GLU A 22 -11.67 0.60 -11.60
CA GLU A 22 -11.51 1.33 -12.87
C GLU A 22 -10.80 2.67 -12.72
N ASP A 23 -10.70 3.20 -11.51
CA ASP A 23 -10.03 4.47 -11.25
C ASP A 23 -8.55 4.30 -10.91
N ILE A 24 -8.09 3.08 -10.68
CA ILE A 24 -6.70 2.82 -10.30
C ILE A 24 -5.80 2.86 -11.54
N VAL A 25 -4.80 3.74 -11.51
CA VAL A 25 -3.82 3.86 -12.60
C VAL A 25 -2.70 2.85 -12.41
N SER A 26 -2.13 2.78 -11.22
CA SER A 26 -1.05 1.84 -10.89
C SER A 26 -0.89 1.72 -9.39
N MET A 27 -0.23 0.66 -8.97
CA MET A 27 0.14 0.44 -7.57
C MET A 27 1.62 0.08 -7.52
N HIS A 28 2.35 0.77 -6.67
CA HIS A 28 3.78 0.51 -6.48
C HIS A 28 4.03 0.19 -5.02
N PHE A 29 4.43 -1.06 -4.76
CA PHE A 29 4.79 -1.50 -3.42
C PHE A 29 6.29 -1.40 -3.24
N THR A 30 6.71 -1.04 -2.04
CA THR A 30 8.11 -1.16 -1.65
C THR A 30 8.21 -1.96 -0.36
N LEU A 31 9.31 -2.66 -0.21
CA LEU A 31 9.60 -3.51 0.93
C LEU A 31 10.97 -3.18 1.48
N THR A 32 11.11 -3.18 2.78
CA THR A 32 12.44 -3.18 3.39
C THR A 32 13.14 -4.51 3.08
N LYS A 33 14.47 -4.50 3.05
CA LYS A 33 15.26 -5.66 2.61
C LYS A 33 15.10 -6.91 3.47
N ASP A 34 14.62 -6.74 4.70
CA ASP A 34 14.37 -7.85 5.62
C ASP A 34 13.06 -8.59 5.34
N LEU A 35 12.20 -8.05 4.47
CA LEU A 35 10.98 -8.72 4.01
C LEU A 35 11.24 -9.32 2.62
N ASN A 36 11.97 -10.41 2.57
CA ASN A 36 12.46 -10.97 1.31
C ASN A 36 11.83 -12.30 0.90
N ARG A 37 10.77 -12.75 1.57
CA ARG A 37 10.17 -14.06 1.32
C ARG A 37 8.95 -14.05 0.42
N ALA A 38 8.34 -12.90 0.19
CA ALA A 38 7.12 -12.82 -0.61
C ALA A 38 7.05 -11.49 -1.35
N ASN A 39 6.39 -11.52 -2.50
CA ASN A 39 6.13 -10.35 -3.31
C ASN A 39 4.70 -9.87 -3.02
N PRO A 40 4.49 -8.64 -2.50
CA PRO A 40 3.16 -8.16 -2.19
C PRO A 40 2.23 -8.10 -3.40
N CYS A 41 2.74 -7.84 -4.59
CA CYS A 41 1.92 -7.85 -5.80
C CYS A 41 1.34 -9.23 -6.07
N ALA A 42 2.16 -10.28 -5.94
CA ALA A 42 1.70 -11.64 -6.12
C ALA A 42 0.69 -12.04 -5.03
N MET A 43 0.94 -11.63 -3.79
CA MET A 43 0.04 -11.91 -2.67
C MET A 43 -1.31 -11.23 -2.88
N LEU A 44 -1.31 -9.99 -3.34
CA LEU A 44 -2.54 -9.26 -3.61
C LEU A 44 -3.36 -9.95 -4.69
N ARG A 45 -2.74 -10.32 -5.81
CA ARG A 45 -3.43 -11.01 -6.90
C ARG A 45 -4.05 -12.33 -6.49
N ARG A 46 -3.39 -13.08 -5.60
CA ARG A 46 -3.86 -14.40 -5.16
C ARG A 46 -4.93 -14.33 -4.08
N ASN A 47 -4.76 -13.42 -3.13
CA ASN A 47 -5.48 -13.49 -1.86
C ASN A 47 -6.50 -12.39 -1.67
N TYR A 48 -6.39 -11.29 -2.39
CA TYR A 48 -7.32 -10.17 -2.20
C TYR A 48 -8.62 -10.44 -2.94
N LYS A 49 -9.73 -10.43 -2.21
CA LYS A 49 -11.08 -10.73 -2.73
C LYS A 49 -11.95 -9.49 -2.90
N GLY A 50 -11.43 -8.32 -2.60
CA GLY A 50 -12.18 -7.08 -2.71
C GLY A 50 -12.20 -6.52 -4.13
N ILE A 51 -11.60 -5.36 -4.33
CA ILE A 51 -11.53 -4.72 -5.64
C ILE A 51 -10.72 -5.59 -6.61
N ASP A 52 -11.20 -5.72 -7.85
CA ASP A 52 -10.49 -6.45 -8.88
C ASP A 52 -9.26 -5.65 -9.35
N VAL A 53 -8.08 -6.18 -9.05
CA VAL A 53 -6.81 -5.57 -9.43
C VAL A 53 -6.13 -6.31 -10.59
N SER A 54 -6.83 -7.24 -11.24
CA SER A 54 -6.24 -8.09 -12.29
C SER A 54 -5.74 -7.30 -13.50
N LYS A 55 -6.30 -6.13 -13.76
CA LYS A 55 -5.90 -5.26 -14.88
C LYS A 55 -5.08 -4.06 -14.45
N VAL A 56 -4.72 -3.98 -13.19
CA VAL A 56 -3.94 -2.85 -12.65
C VAL A 56 -2.46 -3.17 -12.76
N PRO A 57 -1.65 -2.25 -13.32
CA PRO A 57 -0.20 -2.41 -13.28
C PRO A 57 0.28 -2.41 -11.81
N LEU A 58 0.97 -3.46 -11.44
CA LEU A 58 1.51 -3.67 -10.09
C LEU A 58 3.02 -3.74 -10.17
N PHE A 59 3.69 -2.92 -9.37
CA PHE A 59 5.15 -2.89 -9.28
C PHE A 59 5.59 -3.12 -7.85
N CYS A 60 6.76 -3.73 -7.70
CA CYS A 60 7.37 -3.91 -6.40
C CYS A 60 8.86 -3.62 -6.51
N SER A 61 9.40 -2.88 -5.55
CA SER A 61 10.82 -2.60 -5.47
C SER A 61 11.28 -2.63 -4.02
N GLN A 62 12.59 -2.72 -3.82
CA GLN A 62 13.18 -2.68 -2.49
C GLN A 62 13.32 -1.23 -2.04
N GLU A 63 12.94 -0.97 -0.78
CA GLU A 63 13.19 0.31 -0.14
C GLU A 63 14.68 0.59 -0.06
N ALA A 64 15.05 1.85 -0.22
CA ALA A 64 16.42 2.26 0.04
C ALA A 64 16.78 1.94 1.49
N TYR A 65 17.91 1.28 1.69
CA TYR A 65 18.37 0.97 3.03
C TYR A 65 18.98 2.20 3.68
N ILE A 66 18.38 2.65 4.76
CA ILE A 66 18.89 3.78 5.56
C ILE A 66 19.20 3.23 6.94
N ARG A 67 20.42 3.40 7.39
CA ARG A 67 20.84 2.98 8.73
C ARG A 67 19.97 3.68 9.78
N GLY A 68 19.41 2.92 10.70
CA GLY A 68 18.51 3.44 11.74
C GLY A 68 17.09 3.66 11.28
N GLY A 69 16.77 3.38 10.00
CA GLY A 69 15.40 3.42 9.51
C GLY A 69 14.56 2.26 10.03
N LEU A 70 13.26 2.33 9.82
CA LEU A 70 12.35 1.29 10.25
C LEU A 70 12.63 -0.02 9.52
N LYS A 71 12.41 -1.13 10.21
CA LYS A 71 12.51 -2.49 9.66
C LYS A 71 11.11 -3.06 9.44
N LYS A 72 11.01 -4.06 8.57
CA LYS A 72 9.76 -4.78 8.29
C LYS A 72 8.65 -3.85 7.84
N VAL A 73 8.98 -2.95 6.92
CA VAL A 73 8.03 -1.97 6.39
C VAL A 73 7.63 -2.32 4.97
N ILE A 74 6.32 -2.24 4.72
CA ILE A 74 5.74 -2.31 3.38
C ILE A 74 5.09 -0.96 3.13
N ARG A 75 5.39 -0.34 1.99
CA ARG A 75 4.72 0.89 1.57
C ARG A 75 4.02 0.68 0.24
N LEU A 76 2.93 1.39 0.07
CA LEU A 76 2.18 1.41 -1.19
C LEU A 76 2.02 2.84 -1.65
N LEU A 77 2.44 3.11 -2.87
CA LEU A 77 2.11 4.33 -3.58
C LEU A 77 1.01 3.98 -4.59
N LEU A 78 -0.18 4.51 -4.36
CA LEU A 78 -1.36 4.27 -5.19
C LEU A 78 -1.63 5.49 -6.05
N SER A 79 -1.62 5.29 -7.36
CA SER A 79 -2.00 6.33 -8.32
C SER A 79 -3.42 6.05 -8.79
N VAL A 80 -4.31 7.01 -8.58
CA VAL A 80 -5.74 6.80 -8.78
C VAL A 80 -6.40 8.11 -9.22
N TYR A 81 -7.42 8.00 -10.08
CA TYR A 81 -8.28 9.13 -10.41
C TYR A 81 -9.30 9.35 -9.30
N MET A 82 -9.48 10.58 -8.89
CA MET A 82 -10.46 10.97 -7.89
C MET A 82 -11.21 12.22 -8.38
N GLU A 83 -12.35 12.48 -7.76
CA GLU A 83 -13.10 13.71 -8.06
C GLU A 83 -12.26 14.94 -7.72
N GLU A 84 -12.38 15.98 -8.53
CA GLU A 84 -11.70 17.25 -8.30
C GLU A 84 -12.08 17.80 -6.93
N GLY A 85 -11.06 18.24 -6.19
CA GLY A 85 -11.25 18.74 -4.82
C GLY A 85 -11.21 17.68 -3.74
N SER A 86 -11.18 16.40 -4.10
CA SER A 86 -11.04 15.31 -3.13
C SER A 86 -9.67 15.35 -2.48
N VAL A 87 -9.63 15.03 -1.17
CA VAL A 87 -8.40 14.94 -0.41
C VAL A 87 -8.15 13.46 -0.08
N PRO A 88 -7.08 12.86 -0.61
CA PRO A 88 -6.77 11.46 -0.30
C PRO A 88 -6.47 11.29 1.19
N GLU A 89 -6.94 10.18 1.75
CA GLU A 89 -6.65 9.81 3.13
C GLU A 89 -5.55 8.76 3.14
N ASN A 90 -4.39 9.12 3.68
CA ASN A 90 -3.28 8.18 3.83
C ASN A 90 -3.54 7.24 5.01
N VAL A 91 -3.03 6.02 4.88
CA VAL A 91 -3.23 4.98 5.88
C VAL A 91 -1.88 4.55 6.44
N TYR A 92 -1.77 4.54 7.75
CA TYR A 92 -0.56 4.10 8.46
C TYR A 92 -0.94 3.03 9.47
N LEU A 93 -0.32 1.88 9.36
CA LEU A 93 -0.61 0.72 10.21
C LEU A 93 0.67 0.25 10.89
N GLY A 94 0.51 -0.40 12.03
CA GLY A 94 1.61 -1.08 12.70
C GLY A 94 2.77 -0.17 13.13
N GLY A 95 2.51 1.06 13.54
CA GLY A 95 3.54 1.99 13.99
C GLY A 95 4.18 2.83 12.89
N ALA A 96 3.76 2.67 11.63
CA ALA A 96 4.32 3.41 10.51
C ALA A 96 3.99 4.92 10.54
N GLU A 97 3.05 5.32 11.35
CA GLU A 97 2.64 6.71 11.53
C GLU A 97 3.80 7.62 11.95
N VAL A 98 4.86 7.07 12.52
CA VAL A 98 6.04 7.87 12.91
C VAL A 98 6.81 8.40 11.71
N LEU A 99 6.58 7.84 10.50
CA LEU A 99 7.24 8.30 9.28
C LEU A 99 6.65 9.62 8.77
N ARG A 100 5.36 9.82 8.92
CA ARG A 100 4.67 11.03 8.48
C ARG A 100 3.55 11.38 9.47
N PRO A 101 3.90 11.82 10.67
CA PRO A 101 2.89 12.15 11.69
C PRO A 101 1.94 13.27 11.26
N ASP A 102 2.37 14.15 10.36
CA ASP A 102 1.56 15.23 9.80
C ASP A 102 0.39 14.72 8.93
N PHE A 103 0.50 13.50 8.41
CA PHE A 103 -0.56 12.88 7.60
C PHE A 103 -1.50 12.00 8.42
N CYS A 104 -1.16 11.68 9.65
CA CYS A 104 -1.98 10.81 10.48
C CYS A 104 -3.12 11.60 11.11
N LYS A 105 -4.34 11.12 10.92
CA LYS A 105 -5.52 11.62 11.63
C LYS A 105 -5.81 10.71 12.80
N LYS A 106 -5.94 11.30 13.95
CA LYS A 106 -6.30 10.57 15.16
C LYS A 106 -7.80 10.60 15.38
#